data_dc4366228d58d8bcbf918121a15f2189
#
_entry.id   dc4366228d58d8bcbf918121a15f2189
#
_cell.length_a   1.000
_cell.length_b   1.000
_cell.length_c   1.000
_cell.angle_alpha   90.00
_cell.angle_beta   90.00
_cell.angle_gamma   90.00
#
_symmetry.space_group_name_H-M   'P 1'
#
loop_
_entity.id
_entity.type
_entity.pdbx_description
1 polymer ?
#
loop_
_entity_poly.entity_id
_entity_poly.type
_entity_poly.pdbx_seq_one_letter_code
_entity_poly.pdbx_strand_id
1 'polypeptide(L)'
;MKKTAAVVLSAAMMLTACGSASTTETTAAGSQAAGSEAAASAEETKAASGDAQKLVLSTYGLSEDISEEEVYTPFENEFSCEIVTETGGTNDRYTKLAADPNSTIDVIELSQAMTAKGTDEGLFDTIDLSKIPNAENLIPVAKELAENGQGIPYTINSIGIIYNPELTGFEIKSFDDLWDSRLEGMVSIPEITTTFGPAMVYVAGDHAGTPVAEDEGKAAFEALAELKPNLVKTYTKSSDLINMFTSGEVAAAVVGDFGVPTIVAANPDLVYVTPEETYANFNTINITKNCKNKDLAYEYLNYRISPELQTKTGKALNEAPTNTEVD
;
A
#
# COMPACT_ATOMS: atom_id res chain seq x y z
N MET A 1 43.69 0.90 37.44
CA MET A 1 45.07 0.90 36.89
C MET A 1 45.12 -0.05 35.70
N LYS A 2 45.68 0.42 34.66
CA LYS A 2 46.14 -0.07 33.36
C LYS A 2 45.20 0.17 32.19
N LYS A 3 45.61 1.23 31.48
CA LYS A 3 45.29 1.65 30.10
C LYS A 3 46.05 0.76 29.12
N THR A 4 45.51 0.55 27.95
CA THR A 4 46.22 0.40 26.65
C THR A 4 45.16 0.57 25.57
N ALA A 5 45.07 1.61 24.82
CA ALA A 5 45.89 2.19 23.75
C ALA A 5 45.56 1.57 22.37
N ALA A 6 45.13 2.45 21.52
CA ALA A 6 44.69 2.40 20.13
C ALA A 6 45.76 1.88 19.15
N VAL A 7 45.32 1.35 18.01
CA VAL A 7 46.06 1.51 16.74
C VAL A 7 45.07 1.67 15.59
N VAL A 8 45.18 2.85 14.96
CA VAL A 8 44.61 3.24 13.68
C VAL A 8 45.55 2.73 12.59
N LEU A 9 45.01 2.15 11.54
CA LEU A 9 45.78 1.95 10.30
C LEU A 9 44.93 2.37 9.10
N SER A 10 45.30 3.52 8.57
CA SER A 10 44.88 4.08 7.28
C SER A 10 45.72 3.41 6.17
N ALA A 11 45.10 3.04 5.08
CA ALA A 11 45.81 2.80 3.80
C ALA A 11 44.97 3.40 2.65
N ALA A 12 45.47 4.49 2.15
CA ALA A 12 45.10 5.10 0.88
C ALA A 12 45.88 4.42 -0.23
N MET A 13 45.24 4.10 -1.34
CA MET A 13 45.91 3.87 -2.62
C MET A 13 45.22 4.63 -3.73
N MET A 14 45.88 5.67 -4.20
CA MET A 14 45.67 6.30 -5.51
C MET A 14 46.33 5.46 -6.58
N LEU A 15 45.69 5.34 -7.73
CA LEU A 15 46.36 5.06 -9.01
C LEU A 15 45.71 5.83 -10.14
N THR A 16 46.47 6.74 -10.69
CA THR A 16 46.30 7.50 -11.93
C THR A 16 46.81 6.72 -13.12
N ALA A 17 46.21 6.86 -14.33
CA ALA A 17 46.85 6.93 -15.66
C ALA A 17 45.71 7.01 -16.72
N CYS A 18 45.57 8.02 -17.45
CA CYS A 18 46.17 8.63 -18.64
C CYS A 18 46.07 7.85 -19.95
N GLY A 19 45.47 8.52 -20.96
CA GLY A 19 45.80 8.45 -22.39
C GLY A 19 44.80 7.69 -23.25
N SER A 20 44.35 8.07 -24.41
CA SER A 20 44.66 9.13 -25.36
C SER A 20 43.59 9.13 -26.46
N ALA A 21 43.41 10.26 -27.11
CA ALA A 21 42.52 10.51 -28.24
C ALA A 21 42.93 9.79 -29.52
N SER A 22 41.96 9.52 -30.41
CA SER A 22 42.18 9.53 -31.84
C SER A 22 40.91 9.88 -32.58
N THR A 23 40.97 10.99 -33.28
CA THR A 23 40.06 11.53 -34.31
C THR A 23 40.23 10.75 -35.62
N THR A 24 39.11 10.55 -36.34
CA THR A 24 39.17 10.55 -37.81
C THR A 24 37.83 11.01 -38.39
N GLU A 25 37.87 12.13 -39.09
CA GLU A 25 36.88 12.64 -40.06
C GLU A 25 36.90 11.77 -41.31
N THR A 26 35.80 11.67 -42.04
CA THR A 26 35.74 11.89 -43.50
C THR A 26 34.29 11.78 -44.03
N THR A 27 33.78 12.93 -44.49
CA THR A 27 33.08 13.37 -45.74
C THR A 27 32.00 12.51 -46.40
N ALA A 28 30.82 13.06 -46.46
CA ALA A 28 29.99 13.64 -47.54
C ALA A 28 29.69 12.86 -48.84
N ALA A 29 28.40 12.81 -49.20
CA ALA A 29 27.71 13.08 -50.48
C ALA A 29 26.29 12.47 -50.38
N GLY A 30 25.17 13.14 -50.43
CA GLY A 30 24.63 14.00 -51.46
C GLY A 30 23.75 13.22 -52.44
N SER A 31 22.38 13.25 -52.28
CA SER A 31 21.47 13.22 -53.44
C SER A 31 20.06 13.70 -53.07
N GLN A 32 19.58 14.70 -53.81
CA GLN A 32 18.21 15.23 -53.83
C GLN A 32 17.31 14.35 -54.68
N ALA A 33 16.00 14.29 -54.32
CA ALA A 33 14.88 14.53 -55.22
C ALA A 33 13.54 14.38 -54.47
N ALA A 34 12.82 15.51 -54.36
CA ALA A 34 11.50 15.81 -54.95
C ALA A 34 10.29 15.03 -54.39
N GLY A 35 9.47 15.62 -53.55
CA GLY A 35 8.30 16.39 -53.92
C GLY A 35 7.01 15.58 -53.95
N SER A 36 6.14 15.73 -52.94
CA SER A 36 4.68 15.71 -53.10
C SER A 36 4.00 16.38 -51.90
N GLU A 37 3.35 17.49 -52.16
CA GLU A 37 2.41 18.16 -51.25
C GLU A 37 1.18 17.29 -51.01
N ALA A 38 0.80 17.09 -49.75
CA ALA A 38 -0.57 16.81 -49.38
C ALA A 38 -0.85 17.61 -48.09
N ALA A 39 -1.72 18.60 -48.24
CA ALA A 39 -2.25 19.39 -47.15
C ALA A 39 -3.06 18.50 -46.22
N ALA A 40 -2.69 18.46 -44.95
CA ALA A 40 -3.53 17.98 -43.86
C ALA A 40 -3.57 19.06 -42.78
N SER A 41 -4.80 19.40 -42.42
CA SER A 41 -5.20 20.40 -41.45
C SER A 41 -4.40 20.32 -40.17
N ALA A 42 -3.82 21.45 -39.77
CA ALA A 42 -3.26 21.63 -38.42
C ALA A 42 -4.43 21.76 -37.44
N GLU A 43 -4.69 20.72 -36.67
CA GLU A 43 -5.27 20.87 -35.36
C GLU A 43 -4.17 21.47 -34.46
N GLU A 44 -4.39 22.67 -34.00
CA GLU A 44 -3.58 23.34 -32.99
C GLU A 44 -3.69 22.56 -31.67
N THR A 45 -2.78 21.66 -31.47
CA THR A 45 -2.45 21.20 -30.12
C THR A 45 -1.82 22.37 -29.37
N LYS A 46 -2.61 22.98 -28.53
CA LYS A 46 -2.18 24.02 -27.61
C LYS A 46 -1.16 23.40 -26.66
N ALA A 47 0.12 23.55 -26.97
CA ALA A 47 1.21 23.22 -26.04
C ALA A 47 1.08 24.16 -24.85
N ALA A 48 0.61 23.64 -23.74
CA ALA A 48 0.70 24.29 -22.44
C ALA A 48 2.17 24.27 -22.01
N SER A 49 2.87 25.38 -22.25
CA SER A 49 4.19 25.65 -21.66
C SER A 49 3.97 26.28 -20.28
N GLY A 50 3.66 25.46 -19.30
CA GLY A 50 3.75 25.74 -17.87
C GLY A 50 4.23 24.45 -17.22
N ASP A 51 5.09 24.54 -16.18
CA ASP A 51 5.44 23.35 -15.40
C ASP A 51 4.14 22.65 -14.99
N ALA A 52 3.99 21.37 -15.34
CA ALA A 52 2.82 20.59 -14.95
C ALA A 52 2.66 20.65 -13.42
N GLN A 53 1.43 20.80 -12.94
CA GLN A 53 1.17 20.77 -11.51
C GLN A 53 1.57 19.38 -10.99
N LYS A 54 2.20 19.34 -9.81
CA LYS A 54 2.62 18.07 -9.20
C LYS A 54 1.78 17.77 -7.97
N LEU A 55 1.43 16.51 -7.82
CA LEU A 55 0.82 15.95 -6.61
C LEU A 55 1.77 14.91 -6.02
N VAL A 56 2.31 15.16 -4.84
CA VAL A 56 3.15 14.19 -4.14
C VAL A 56 2.25 13.29 -3.30
N LEU A 57 2.14 12.03 -3.73
CA LEU A 57 1.29 11.01 -3.14
C LEU A 57 2.11 10.00 -2.34
N SER A 58 1.87 9.88 -1.04
CA SER A 58 2.42 8.81 -0.23
C SER A 58 1.44 7.64 -0.14
N THR A 59 1.81 6.48 -0.70
CA THR A 59 0.90 5.35 -0.92
C THR A 59 1.54 3.99 -0.66
N TYR A 60 0.78 2.93 -0.83
CA TYR A 60 1.24 1.55 -0.70
C TYR A 60 2.02 1.10 -1.94
N GLY A 61 3.09 0.33 -1.75
CA GLY A 61 3.93 -0.19 -2.83
C GLY A 61 3.53 -1.59 -3.31
N LEU A 62 2.23 -1.90 -3.34
CA LEU A 62 1.72 -3.15 -3.88
C LEU A 62 1.08 -2.90 -5.25
N SER A 63 1.41 -3.76 -6.24
CA SER A 63 0.84 -3.66 -7.59
C SER A 63 1.07 -2.28 -8.24
N GLU A 64 2.29 -1.74 -8.09
CA GLU A 64 2.63 -0.39 -8.58
C GLU A 64 2.35 -0.23 -10.08
N ASP A 65 2.67 -1.24 -10.91
CA ASP A 65 2.41 -1.20 -12.35
C ASP A 65 0.91 -1.06 -12.68
N ILE A 66 0.05 -1.78 -11.92
CA ILE A 66 -1.40 -1.71 -12.11
C ILE A 66 -1.94 -0.38 -11.60
N SER A 67 -1.44 0.12 -10.48
CA SER A 67 -1.81 1.43 -9.94
C SER A 67 -1.41 2.55 -10.89
N GLU A 68 -0.26 2.45 -11.53
CA GLU A 68 0.20 3.39 -12.56
C GLU A 68 -0.75 3.39 -13.77
N GLU A 69 -1.11 2.21 -14.27
CA GLU A 69 -1.95 2.05 -15.46
C GLU A 69 -3.41 2.47 -15.21
N GLU A 70 -4.00 2.05 -14.09
CA GLU A 70 -5.43 2.17 -13.84
C GLU A 70 -5.81 3.40 -13.02
N VAL A 71 -4.89 3.95 -12.22
CA VAL A 71 -5.18 5.06 -11.30
C VAL A 71 -4.41 6.32 -11.68
N TYR A 72 -3.07 6.26 -11.75
CA TYR A 72 -2.26 7.47 -11.82
C TYR A 72 -2.22 8.06 -13.23
N THR A 73 -1.86 7.29 -14.23
CA THR A 73 -1.82 7.76 -15.63
C THR A 73 -3.16 8.33 -16.13
N PRO A 74 -4.34 7.71 -15.84
CA PRO A 74 -5.62 8.32 -16.21
C PRO A 74 -5.88 9.66 -15.51
N PHE A 75 -5.56 9.76 -14.21
CA PHE A 75 -5.69 11.02 -13.46
C PHE A 75 -4.78 12.11 -14.01
N GLU A 76 -3.51 11.82 -14.28
CA GLU A 76 -2.55 12.75 -14.86
C GLU A 76 -3.01 13.31 -16.21
N ASN A 77 -3.58 12.43 -17.05
CA ASN A 77 -4.12 12.83 -18.35
C ASN A 77 -5.35 13.73 -18.21
N GLU A 78 -6.26 13.42 -17.26
CA GLU A 78 -7.49 14.18 -17.05
C GLU A 78 -7.20 15.56 -16.49
N PHE A 79 -6.31 15.65 -15.50
CA PHE A 79 -6.01 16.91 -14.78
C PHE A 79 -4.75 17.62 -15.26
N SER A 80 -4.08 17.11 -16.30
CA SER A 80 -2.83 17.68 -16.86
C SER A 80 -1.76 17.94 -15.78
N CYS A 81 -1.53 16.97 -14.92
CA CYS A 81 -0.60 17.01 -13.77
C CYS A 81 0.40 15.86 -13.82
N GLU A 82 1.30 15.83 -12.83
CA GLU A 82 2.25 14.74 -12.59
C GLU A 82 2.02 14.22 -11.16
N ILE A 83 1.80 12.91 -10.98
CA ILE A 83 1.80 12.24 -9.68
C ILE A 83 3.22 11.77 -9.39
N VAL A 84 3.74 12.16 -8.23
CA VAL A 84 5.02 11.68 -7.71
C VAL A 84 4.74 10.78 -6.50
N THR A 85 4.95 9.48 -6.65
CA THR A 85 4.66 8.52 -5.58
C THR A 85 5.83 8.34 -4.62
N GLU A 86 5.52 8.25 -3.33
CA GLU A 86 6.41 7.73 -2.28
C GLU A 86 5.76 6.49 -1.68
N THR A 87 6.37 5.31 -1.88
CA THR A 87 5.77 4.04 -1.48
C THR A 87 6.37 3.47 -0.20
N GLY A 88 5.57 2.72 0.56
CA GLY A 88 6.02 2.05 1.79
C GLY A 88 4.89 1.49 2.64
N GLY A 89 5.26 0.89 3.76
CA GLY A 89 4.31 0.43 4.78
C GLY A 89 3.60 1.58 5.47
N THR A 90 2.39 1.35 5.96
CA THR A 90 1.56 2.41 6.59
C THR A 90 2.28 3.11 7.75
N ASN A 91 2.92 2.36 8.64
CA ASN A 91 3.66 2.92 9.79
C ASN A 91 4.90 3.71 9.38
N ASP A 92 5.65 3.23 8.38
CA ASP A 92 6.87 3.91 7.92
C ASP A 92 6.52 5.27 7.32
N ARG A 93 5.49 5.30 6.46
CA ARG A 93 5.02 6.53 5.80
C ARG A 93 4.42 7.52 6.80
N TYR A 94 3.62 7.01 7.76
CA TYR A 94 3.13 7.81 8.87
C TYR A 94 4.28 8.43 9.68
N THR A 95 5.25 7.61 10.10
CA THR A 95 6.39 8.06 10.91
C THR A 95 7.24 9.09 10.17
N LYS A 96 7.45 8.88 8.86
CA LYS A 96 8.17 9.85 8.01
C LYS A 96 7.46 11.20 7.98
N LEU A 97 6.14 11.21 7.77
CA LEU A 97 5.34 12.44 7.75
C LEU A 97 5.36 13.13 9.12
N ALA A 98 5.16 12.39 10.21
CA ALA A 98 5.12 12.93 11.57
C ALA A 98 6.47 13.50 12.03
N ALA A 99 7.58 12.95 11.54
CA ALA A 99 8.94 13.40 11.90
C ALA A 99 9.42 14.61 11.08
N ASP A 100 8.81 14.91 9.94
CA ASP A 100 9.24 16.00 9.05
C ASP A 100 8.21 17.13 8.97
N PRO A 101 8.40 18.22 9.74
CA PRO A 101 7.52 19.39 9.69
C PRO A 101 7.55 20.14 8.35
N ASN A 102 8.51 19.83 7.47
CA ASN A 102 8.64 20.40 6.12
C ASN A 102 8.34 19.40 5.02
N SER A 103 7.64 18.30 5.35
CA SER A 103 7.26 17.27 4.39
C SER A 103 6.63 17.89 3.13
N THR A 104 7.01 17.35 1.97
CA THR A 104 6.48 17.75 0.67
C THR A 104 5.32 16.87 0.20
N ILE A 105 4.89 15.93 1.02
CA ILE A 105 3.75 15.07 0.73
C ILE A 105 2.47 15.92 0.72
N ASP A 106 1.73 15.90 -0.38
CA ASP A 106 0.44 16.57 -0.53
C ASP A 106 -0.71 15.71 -0.01
N VAL A 107 -0.72 14.44 -0.42
CA VAL A 107 -1.74 13.46 -0.08
C VAL A 107 -1.10 12.20 0.47
N ILE A 108 -1.71 11.61 1.49
CA ILE A 108 -1.24 10.36 2.08
C ILE A 108 -2.38 9.36 2.26
N GLU A 109 -2.17 8.14 1.79
CA GLU A 109 -3.05 6.99 2.00
C GLU A 109 -2.58 6.18 3.20
N LEU A 110 -3.42 5.97 4.18
CA LEU A 110 -3.10 5.28 5.44
C LEU A 110 -4.19 4.28 5.83
N SER A 111 -3.85 3.37 6.74
CA SER A 111 -4.88 2.60 7.45
C SER A 111 -5.72 3.53 8.35
N GLN A 112 -6.96 3.16 8.59
CA GLN A 112 -7.88 3.89 9.46
C GLN A 112 -7.24 4.25 10.82
N ALA A 113 -6.55 3.30 11.45
CA ALA A 113 -5.91 3.53 12.74
C ALA A 113 -4.81 4.61 12.68
N MET A 114 -3.98 4.62 11.62
CA MET A 114 -2.94 5.63 11.46
C MET A 114 -3.53 6.98 11.06
N THR A 115 -4.63 7.00 10.34
CA THR A 115 -5.37 8.23 10.06
C THR A 115 -5.95 8.83 11.33
N ALA A 116 -6.62 8.04 12.17
CA ALA A 116 -7.13 8.51 13.46
C ALA A 116 -6.01 9.13 14.31
N LYS A 117 -4.88 8.43 14.43
CA LYS A 117 -3.71 8.93 15.14
C LYS A 117 -3.16 10.23 14.56
N GLY A 118 -3.01 10.32 13.23
CA GLY A 118 -2.51 11.54 12.56
C GLY A 118 -3.48 12.71 12.65
N THR A 119 -4.79 12.46 12.70
CA THR A 119 -5.82 13.47 12.96
C THR A 119 -5.66 14.04 14.38
N ASP A 120 -5.50 13.20 15.38
CA ASP A 120 -5.27 13.61 16.78
C ASP A 120 -3.96 14.42 16.94
N GLU A 121 -2.93 14.06 16.19
CA GLU A 121 -1.64 14.76 16.18
C GLU A 121 -1.64 16.01 15.27
N GLY A 122 -2.73 16.29 14.55
CA GLY A 122 -2.90 17.48 13.71
C GLY A 122 -2.06 17.46 12.43
N LEU A 123 -1.74 16.29 11.89
CA LEU A 123 -0.92 16.15 10.67
C LEU A 123 -1.70 16.45 9.39
N PHE A 124 -3.03 16.40 9.42
CA PHE A 124 -3.89 16.54 8.25
C PHE A 124 -4.70 17.82 8.27
N ASP A 125 -5.04 18.31 7.09
CA ASP A 125 -6.04 19.35 6.93
C ASP A 125 -7.44 18.80 7.19
N THR A 126 -8.34 19.67 7.66
CA THR A 126 -9.75 19.35 7.68
C THR A 126 -10.29 19.32 6.25
N ILE A 127 -10.86 18.19 5.86
CA ILE A 127 -11.42 17.97 4.52
C ILE A 127 -12.82 18.60 4.45
N ASP A 128 -13.05 19.45 3.46
CA ASP A 128 -14.35 20.01 3.11
C ASP A 128 -15.08 19.06 2.16
N LEU A 129 -16.02 18.26 2.68
CA LEU A 129 -16.74 17.27 1.89
C LEU A 129 -17.58 17.88 0.76
N SER A 130 -17.94 19.17 0.83
CA SER A 130 -18.65 19.84 -0.24
C SER A 130 -17.84 19.96 -1.54
N LYS A 131 -16.52 19.78 -1.45
CA LYS A 131 -15.59 19.73 -2.59
C LYS A 131 -15.37 18.31 -3.15
N ILE A 132 -16.02 17.31 -2.57
CA ILE A 132 -15.89 15.90 -2.95
C ILE A 132 -17.29 15.34 -3.24
N PRO A 133 -17.86 15.60 -4.42
CA PRO A 133 -19.22 15.19 -4.74
C PRO A 133 -19.48 13.69 -4.54
N ASN A 134 -18.50 12.84 -4.88
CA ASN A 134 -18.62 11.39 -4.72
C ASN A 134 -18.71 10.94 -3.24
N ALA A 135 -18.36 11.79 -2.28
CA ALA A 135 -18.50 11.45 -0.86
C ALA A 135 -19.97 11.30 -0.41
N GLU A 136 -20.91 11.85 -1.16
CA GLU A 136 -22.34 11.64 -0.89
C GLU A 136 -22.77 10.19 -1.08
N ASN A 137 -22.09 9.47 -1.96
CA ASN A 137 -22.38 8.09 -2.33
C ASN A 137 -21.56 7.05 -1.57
N LEU A 138 -20.81 7.46 -0.55
CA LEU A 138 -20.12 6.52 0.30
C LEU A 138 -21.09 5.63 1.10
N ILE A 139 -20.72 4.37 1.32
CA ILE A 139 -21.45 3.50 2.24
C ILE A 139 -21.55 4.14 3.64
N PRO A 140 -22.60 3.88 4.43
CA PRO A 140 -22.87 4.63 5.65
C PRO A 140 -21.69 4.75 6.62
N VAL A 141 -20.96 3.65 6.86
CA VAL A 141 -19.79 3.64 7.78
C VAL A 141 -18.64 4.48 7.24
N ALA A 142 -18.37 4.41 5.93
CA ALA A 142 -17.33 5.22 5.29
C ALA A 142 -17.67 6.72 5.33
N LYS A 143 -18.95 7.04 5.13
CA LYS A 143 -19.44 8.42 5.22
C LYS A 143 -19.29 8.97 6.64
N GLU A 144 -19.65 8.20 7.65
CA GLU A 144 -19.48 8.58 9.06
C GLU A 144 -18.00 8.86 9.40
N LEU A 145 -17.07 8.03 8.92
CA LEU A 145 -15.64 8.27 9.11
C LEU A 145 -15.18 9.58 8.46
N ALA A 146 -15.62 9.84 7.23
CA ALA A 146 -15.30 11.09 6.52
C ALA A 146 -15.87 12.32 7.24
N GLU A 147 -17.12 12.29 7.69
CA GLU A 147 -17.78 13.35 8.45
C GLU A 147 -17.10 13.61 9.80
N ASN A 148 -16.53 12.58 10.43
CA ASN A 148 -15.77 12.69 11.67
C ASN A 148 -14.29 13.10 11.45
N GLY A 149 -13.90 13.48 10.23
CA GLY A 149 -12.56 13.98 9.91
C GLY A 149 -11.48 12.92 9.90
N GLN A 150 -11.84 11.64 9.66
CA GLN A 150 -10.92 10.53 9.60
C GLN A 150 -10.51 10.18 8.14
N GLY A 151 -10.26 11.21 7.33
CA GLY A 151 -9.90 11.04 5.92
C GLY A 151 -11.07 10.59 5.06
N ILE A 152 -10.81 10.31 3.79
CA ILE A 152 -11.79 9.75 2.85
C ILE A 152 -11.53 8.26 2.68
N PRO A 153 -12.40 7.37 3.19
CA PRO A 153 -12.26 5.93 2.99
C PRO A 153 -12.46 5.57 1.52
N TYR A 154 -11.47 4.94 0.90
CA TYR A 154 -11.55 4.58 -0.52
C TYR A 154 -11.62 3.08 -0.80
N THR A 155 -11.22 2.25 0.15
CA THR A 155 -11.37 0.79 0.06
C THR A 155 -11.50 0.17 1.45
N ILE A 156 -12.14 -0.99 1.49
CA ILE A 156 -12.20 -1.86 2.66
C ILE A 156 -11.35 -3.08 2.34
N ASN A 157 -10.50 -3.46 3.27
CA ASN A 157 -9.77 -4.71 3.21
C ASN A 157 -10.07 -5.55 4.46
N SER A 158 -10.13 -6.85 4.30
CA SER A 158 -10.33 -7.81 5.37
C SER A 158 -9.16 -8.78 5.48
N ILE A 159 -9.06 -9.47 6.61
CA ILE A 159 -8.13 -10.58 6.74
C ILE A 159 -8.84 -11.90 6.53
N GLY A 160 -8.09 -12.86 6.02
CA GLY A 160 -8.50 -14.25 5.94
C GLY A 160 -7.30 -15.16 6.13
N ILE A 161 -7.51 -16.43 5.89
CA ILE A 161 -6.46 -17.43 6.01
C ILE A 161 -6.17 -18.01 4.63
N ILE A 162 -4.92 -17.94 4.21
CA ILE A 162 -4.42 -18.64 3.03
C ILE A 162 -3.65 -19.88 3.49
N TYR A 163 -3.89 -21.03 2.90
CA TYR A 163 -3.27 -22.27 3.33
C TYR A 163 -3.08 -23.28 2.19
N ASN A 164 -2.15 -24.20 2.39
CA ASN A 164 -1.92 -25.33 1.51
C ASN A 164 -2.64 -26.57 2.10
N PRO A 165 -3.71 -27.09 1.45
CA PRO A 165 -4.48 -28.21 1.98
C PRO A 165 -3.69 -29.52 2.13
N GLU A 166 -2.66 -29.73 1.29
CA GLU A 166 -1.81 -30.92 1.37
C GLU A 166 -0.90 -30.87 2.61
N LEU A 167 -0.40 -29.68 2.96
CA LEU A 167 0.49 -29.51 4.11
C LEU A 167 -0.27 -29.47 5.43
N THR A 168 -1.43 -28.81 5.48
CA THR A 168 -2.27 -28.79 6.69
C THR A 168 -2.90 -30.14 6.98
N GLY A 169 -3.23 -30.91 5.94
CA GLY A 169 -3.90 -32.21 6.06
C GLY A 169 -5.38 -32.12 6.52
N PHE A 170 -5.91 -30.91 6.65
CA PHE A 170 -7.33 -30.65 6.96
C PHE A 170 -7.76 -29.30 6.39
N GLU A 171 -9.07 -29.10 6.28
CA GLU A 171 -9.68 -27.87 5.82
C GLU A 171 -9.70 -26.85 6.95
N ILE A 172 -9.14 -25.65 6.72
CA ILE A 172 -9.22 -24.50 7.62
C ILE A 172 -10.51 -23.75 7.31
N LYS A 173 -11.30 -23.40 8.34
CA LYS A 173 -12.61 -22.73 8.21
C LYS A 173 -12.73 -21.47 9.05
N SER A 174 -11.98 -21.41 10.14
CA SER A 174 -12.02 -20.31 11.11
C SER A 174 -10.63 -19.93 11.58
N PHE A 175 -10.52 -18.77 12.22
CA PHE A 175 -9.27 -18.39 12.86
C PHE A 175 -8.89 -19.31 14.02
N ASP A 176 -9.85 -19.96 14.70
CA ASP A 176 -9.57 -20.91 15.76
C ASP A 176 -8.73 -22.10 15.29
N ASP A 177 -8.86 -22.46 14.02
CA ASP A 177 -8.08 -23.57 13.45
C ASP A 177 -6.56 -23.29 13.48
N LEU A 178 -6.14 -22.03 13.61
CA LEU A 178 -4.73 -21.66 13.71
C LEU A 178 -4.07 -22.17 15.01
N TRP A 179 -4.87 -22.43 16.08
CA TRP A 179 -4.39 -22.99 17.35
C TRP A 179 -4.32 -24.52 17.33
N ASP A 180 -4.73 -25.18 16.24
CA ASP A 180 -4.62 -26.65 16.15
C ASP A 180 -3.14 -27.07 16.19
N SER A 181 -2.81 -28.01 17.09
CA SER A 181 -1.44 -28.49 17.27
C SER A 181 -0.84 -29.21 16.06
N ARG A 182 -1.66 -29.58 15.08
CA ARG A 182 -1.19 -30.11 13.78
C ARG A 182 -0.43 -29.07 12.96
N LEU A 183 -0.61 -27.79 13.28
CA LEU A 183 0.06 -26.67 12.62
C LEU A 183 1.34 -26.23 13.36
N GLU A 184 1.88 -27.02 14.29
CA GLU A 184 3.10 -26.67 15.02
C GLU A 184 4.24 -26.33 14.07
N GLY A 185 4.77 -25.09 14.19
CA GLY A 185 5.85 -24.57 13.35
C GLY A 185 5.48 -24.38 11.87
N MET A 186 4.20 -24.18 11.52
CA MET A 186 3.73 -24.09 10.13
C MET A 186 2.88 -22.84 9.83
N VAL A 187 2.70 -21.93 10.79
CA VAL A 187 1.84 -20.75 10.64
C VAL A 187 2.66 -19.47 10.55
N SER A 188 2.21 -18.51 9.74
CA SER A 188 2.71 -17.14 9.75
C SER A 188 1.55 -16.15 9.91
N ILE A 189 1.81 -15.08 10.65
CA ILE A 189 0.85 -13.99 10.86
C ILE A 189 1.51 -12.64 10.58
N PRO A 190 0.73 -11.59 10.28
CA PRO A 190 1.28 -10.25 10.08
C PRO A 190 1.93 -9.72 11.38
N GLU A 191 3.08 -9.04 11.24
CA GLU A 191 3.73 -8.36 12.36
C GLU A 191 2.83 -7.25 12.90
N ILE A 192 2.86 -7.03 14.22
CA ILE A 192 1.99 -6.07 14.92
C ILE A 192 2.07 -4.63 14.37
N THR A 193 3.19 -4.26 13.77
CA THR A 193 3.41 -2.93 13.18
C THR A 193 2.83 -2.75 11.78
N THR A 194 2.31 -3.81 11.17
CA THR A 194 1.65 -3.74 9.85
C THR A 194 0.20 -3.28 9.95
N THR A 195 -0.45 -3.00 8.81
CA THR A 195 -1.86 -2.61 8.77
C THR A 195 -2.76 -3.61 9.49
N PHE A 196 -2.51 -4.91 9.29
CA PHE A 196 -3.33 -6.00 9.85
C PHE A 196 -2.71 -6.71 11.06
N GLY A 197 -1.53 -6.29 11.52
CA GLY A 197 -0.94 -6.85 12.74
C GLY A 197 -1.86 -6.72 13.95
N PRO A 198 -2.45 -5.54 14.22
CA PRO A 198 -3.40 -5.37 15.32
C PRO A 198 -4.65 -6.25 15.22
N ALA A 199 -5.06 -6.66 14.02
CA ALA A 199 -6.20 -7.57 13.83
C ALA A 199 -6.00 -8.89 14.57
N MET A 200 -4.75 -9.38 14.66
CA MET A 200 -4.45 -10.62 15.38
C MET A 200 -4.72 -10.54 16.88
N VAL A 201 -4.70 -9.34 17.47
CA VAL A 201 -5.08 -9.15 18.88
C VAL A 201 -6.59 -9.35 19.05
N TYR A 202 -7.40 -8.85 18.11
CA TYR A 202 -8.86 -9.06 18.13
C TYR A 202 -9.21 -10.52 17.86
N VAL A 203 -8.61 -11.13 16.84
CA VAL A 203 -8.78 -12.58 16.55
C VAL A 203 -8.44 -13.43 17.76
N ALA A 204 -7.36 -13.12 18.47
CA ALA A 204 -6.97 -13.86 19.68
C ALA A 204 -7.91 -13.59 20.88
N GLY A 205 -8.47 -12.38 20.96
CA GLY A 205 -9.49 -12.05 21.95
C GLY A 205 -10.78 -12.85 21.73
N ASP A 206 -11.20 -12.98 20.48
CA ASP A 206 -12.36 -13.78 20.09
C ASP A 206 -12.11 -15.27 20.39
N HIS A 207 -10.91 -15.79 20.04
CA HIS A 207 -10.49 -17.15 20.41
C HIS A 207 -10.53 -17.39 21.92
N ALA A 208 -10.08 -16.42 22.72
CA ALA A 208 -10.13 -16.48 24.19
C ALA A 208 -11.55 -16.29 24.77
N GLY A 209 -12.53 -15.91 23.92
CA GLY A 209 -13.89 -15.60 24.34
C GLY A 209 -14.00 -14.32 25.18
N THR A 210 -13.01 -13.42 25.09
CA THR A 210 -12.96 -12.15 25.84
C THR A 210 -12.66 -11.00 24.89
N PRO A 211 -13.63 -10.10 24.66
CA PRO A 211 -13.40 -8.91 23.84
C PRO A 211 -12.24 -8.07 24.35
N VAL A 212 -11.38 -7.60 23.47
CA VAL A 212 -10.17 -6.82 23.80
C VAL A 212 -10.47 -5.60 24.69
N ALA A 213 -11.64 -4.97 24.51
CA ALA A 213 -12.06 -3.80 25.28
C ALA A 213 -12.43 -4.12 26.74
N GLU A 214 -12.72 -5.39 27.09
CA GLU A 214 -13.15 -5.76 28.45
C GLU A 214 -11.98 -5.89 29.43
N ASP A 215 -10.81 -6.31 28.94
CA ASP A 215 -9.64 -6.58 29.79
C ASP A 215 -8.34 -5.93 29.28
N GLU A 216 -8.47 -4.93 28.40
CA GLU A 216 -7.33 -4.25 27.75
C GLU A 216 -6.44 -5.21 26.94
N GLY A 217 -7.05 -6.31 26.45
CA GLY A 217 -6.41 -7.29 25.59
C GLY A 217 -5.56 -8.33 26.31
N LYS A 218 -5.68 -8.44 27.63
CA LYS A 218 -4.88 -9.41 28.41
C LYS A 218 -5.12 -10.85 27.95
N ALA A 219 -6.38 -11.27 27.82
CA ALA A 219 -6.72 -12.61 27.35
C ALA A 219 -6.25 -12.83 25.91
N ALA A 220 -6.33 -11.82 25.06
CA ALA A 220 -5.83 -11.88 23.70
C ALA A 220 -4.33 -12.14 23.63
N PHE A 221 -3.52 -11.46 24.44
CA PHE A 221 -2.07 -11.69 24.49
C PHE A 221 -1.70 -13.03 25.10
N GLU A 222 -2.49 -13.55 26.04
CA GLU A 222 -2.34 -14.91 26.57
C GLU A 222 -2.62 -15.94 25.44
N ALA A 223 -3.70 -15.79 24.68
CA ALA A 223 -4.01 -16.64 23.53
C ALA A 223 -2.95 -16.55 22.40
N LEU A 224 -2.39 -15.37 22.13
CA LEU A 224 -1.26 -15.24 21.19
C LEU A 224 0.00 -15.96 21.68
N ALA A 225 0.22 -15.99 23.00
CA ALA A 225 1.32 -16.78 23.58
C ALA A 225 1.07 -18.29 23.40
N GLU A 226 -0.18 -18.75 23.46
CA GLU A 226 -0.57 -20.15 23.17
C GLU A 226 -0.44 -20.48 21.68
N LEU A 227 -0.65 -19.51 20.77
CA LEU A 227 -0.43 -19.68 19.33
C LEU A 227 1.05 -19.81 18.96
N LYS A 228 1.95 -19.28 19.79
CA LYS A 228 3.38 -19.17 19.50
C LYS A 228 4.06 -20.48 19.04
N PRO A 229 3.76 -21.68 19.59
CA PRO A 229 4.33 -22.93 19.10
C PRO A 229 4.01 -23.22 17.61
N ASN A 230 2.86 -22.76 17.12
CA ASN A 230 2.44 -22.95 15.73
C ASN A 230 3.12 -21.95 14.77
N LEU A 231 3.66 -20.84 15.31
CA LEU A 231 4.27 -19.80 14.48
C LEU A 231 5.71 -20.15 14.07
N VAL A 232 5.98 -20.05 12.77
CA VAL A 232 7.35 -20.03 12.23
C VAL A 232 7.96 -18.66 12.48
N LYS A 233 7.31 -17.63 11.97
CA LYS A 233 7.70 -16.21 12.10
C LYS A 233 6.52 -15.31 11.77
N THR A 234 6.63 -14.04 12.10
CA THR A 234 5.78 -12.99 11.57
C THR A 234 6.33 -12.46 10.24
N TYR A 235 5.49 -11.84 9.42
CA TYR A 235 5.91 -11.20 8.17
C TYR A 235 5.50 -9.72 8.15
N THR A 236 6.24 -8.88 7.39
CA THR A 236 5.96 -7.45 7.24
C THR A 236 5.39 -7.09 5.87
N LYS A 237 5.64 -7.92 4.86
CA LYS A 237 5.13 -7.73 3.49
C LYS A 237 4.44 -9.00 3.02
N SER A 238 3.24 -8.86 2.45
CA SER A 238 2.50 -10.01 1.90
C SER A 238 3.31 -10.79 0.85
N SER A 239 4.20 -10.12 0.11
CA SER A 239 5.12 -10.77 -0.82
C SER A 239 6.09 -11.77 -0.16
N ASP A 240 6.37 -11.63 1.14
CA ASP A 240 7.23 -12.59 1.85
C ASP A 240 6.57 -13.97 1.92
N LEU A 241 5.23 -14.01 1.98
CA LEU A 241 4.45 -15.24 2.00
C LEU A 241 4.63 -16.08 0.71
N ILE A 242 4.86 -15.44 -0.44
CA ILE A 242 5.10 -16.15 -1.71
C ILE A 242 6.27 -17.12 -1.53
N ASN A 243 7.39 -16.62 -1.00
CA ASN A 243 8.59 -17.45 -0.80
C ASN A 243 8.37 -18.50 0.29
N MET A 244 7.66 -18.16 1.37
CA MET A 244 7.41 -19.07 2.49
C MET A 244 6.51 -20.25 2.06
N PHE A 245 5.49 -20.02 1.25
CA PHE A 245 4.67 -21.09 0.67
C PHE A 245 5.43 -21.88 -0.39
N THR A 246 6.15 -21.22 -1.30
CA THR A 246 6.93 -21.88 -2.34
C THR A 246 8.01 -22.82 -1.77
N SER A 247 8.62 -22.43 -0.65
CA SER A 247 9.61 -23.28 0.05
C SER A 247 9.01 -24.35 0.95
N GLY A 248 7.69 -24.32 1.19
CA GLY A 248 7.03 -25.19 2.16
C GLY A 248 7.37 -24.84 3.62
N GLU A 249 7.88 -23.64 3.89
CA GLU A 249 8.19 -23.16 5.25
C GLU A 249 6.92 -22.96 6.08
N VAL A 250 5.81 -22.56 5.42
CA VAL A 250 4.49 -22.39 6.05
C VAL A 250 3.44 -23.23 5.35
N ALA A 251 2.49 -23.74 6.14
CA ALA A 251 1.30 -24.40 5.64
C ALA A 251 0.06 -23.49 5.66
N ALA A 252 0.04 -22.50 6.57
CA ALA A 252 -1.06 -21.54 6.68
C ALA A 252 -0.53 -20.15 7.07
N ALA A 253 -1.24 -19.10 6.61
CA ALA A 253 -0.93 -17.74 7.02
C ALA A 253 -2.21 -16.89 7.07
N VAL A 254 -2.26 -15.96 8.03
CA VAL A 254 -3.24 -14.87 8.01
C VAL A 254 -2.76 -13.79 7.06
N VAL A 255 -3.61 -13.33 6.16
CA VAL A 255 -3.25 -12.34 5.14
C VAL A 255 -4.43 -11.43 4.81
N GLY A 256 -4.15 -10.19 4.45
CA GLY A 256 -5.14 -9.28 3.88
C GLY A 256 -5.54 -9.72 2.47
N ASP A 257 -6.81 -9.59 2.15
CA ASP A 257 -7.44 -9.98 0.88
C ASP A 257 -6.74 -9.39 -0.34
N PHE A 258 -6.21 -8.17 -0.25
CA PHE A 258 -5.43 -7.51 -1.30
C PHE A 258 -4.16 -8.27 -1.71
N GLY A 259 -3.56 -9.06 -0.82
CA GLY A 259 -2.34 -9.84 -1.10
C GLY A 259 -2.61 -11.18 -1.78
N VAL A 260 -3.84 -11.68 -1.69
CA VAL A 260 -4.23 -13.02 -2.13
C VAL A 260 -3.99 -13.28 -3.62
N PRO A 261 -4.40 -12.38 -4.55
CA PRO A 261 -4.21 -12.62 -5.97
C PRO A 261 -2.75 -12.90 -6.35
N THR A 262 -1.82 -12.09 -5.81
CA THR A 262 -0.39 -12.22 -6.09
C THR A 262 0.20 -13.50 -5.49
N ILE A 263 -0.21 -13.88 -4.28
CA ILE A 263 0.26 -15.09 -3.61
C ILE A 263 -0.25 -16.34 -4.32
N VAL A 264 -1.53 -16.38 -4.68
CA VAL A 264 -2.15 -17.51 -5.39
C VAL A 264 -1.60 -17.64 -6.82
N ALA A 265 -1.34 -16.52 -7.51
CA ALA A 265 -0.71 -16.57 -8.83
C ALA A 265 0.67 -17.26 -8.81
N ALA A 266 1.44 -17.08 -7.72
CA ALA A 266 2.73 -17.74 -7.54
C ALA A 266 2.62 -19.17 -6.99
N ASN A 267 1.54 -19.50 -6.28
CA ASN A 267 1.29 -20.78 -5.61
C ASN A 267 -0.17 -21.21 -5.84
N PRO A 268 -0.52 -21.78 -7.03
CA PRO A 268 -1.91 -22.02 -7.42
C PRO A 268 -2.66 -23.06 -6.58
N ASP A 269 -1.96 -23.89 -5.82
CA ASP A 269 -2.55 -24.94 -4.98
C ASP A 269 -3.04 -24.42 -3.62
N LEU A 270 -2.82 -23.11 -3.35
CA LEU A 270 -3.28 -22.48 -2.13
C LEU A 270 -4.79 -22.20 -2.18
N VAL A 271 -5.41 -22.36 -1.02
CA VAL A 271 -6.82 -22.01 -0.77
C VAL A 271 -6.87 -20.79 0.15
N TYR A 272 -7.71 -19.83 -0.21
CA TYR A 272 -8.02 -18.70 0.65
C TYR A 272 -9.43 -18.86 1.22
N VAL A 273 -9.58 -18.62 2.51
CA VAL A 273 -10.85 -18.61 3.22
C VAL A 273 -10.99 -17.31 4.01
N THR A 274 -12.14 -16.66 3.86
CA THR A 274 -12.57 -15.59 4.75
C THR A 274 -13.52 -16.21 5.77
N PRO A 275 -13.16 -16.27 7.06
CA PRO A 275 -14.07 -16.73 8.11
C PRO A 275 -15.35 -15.88 8.16
N GLU A 276 -16.44 -16.45 8.69
CA GLU A 276 -17.73 -15.74 8.80
C GLU A 276 -17.60 -14.45 9.60
N GLU A 277 -16.81 -14.46 10.67
CA GLU A 277 -16.41 -13.26 11.41
C GLU A 277 -14.95 -12.94 11.10
N THR A 278 -14.70 -11.74 10.61
CA THR A 278 -13.35 -11.28 10.28
C THR A 278 -13.15 -9.81 10.61
N TYR A 279 -11.89 -9.45 10.80
CA TYR A 279 -11.49 -8.06 10.96
C TYR A 279 -11.38 -7.36 9.61
N ALA A 280 -12.01 -6.19 9.51
CA ALA A 280 -11.91 -5.33 8.34
C ALA A 280 -11.32 -3.97 8.72
N ASN A 281 -10.63 -3.34 7.76
CA ASN A 281 -10.01 -2.03 7.92
C ASN A 281 -10.28 -1.18 6.68
N PHE A 282 -10.61 0.09 6.88
CA PHE A 282 -10.59 1.06 5.79
C PHE A 282 -9.17 1.56 5.53
N ASN A 283 -8.81 1.68 4.27
CA ASN A 283 -7.75 2.57 3.86
C ASN A 283 -8.35 3.92 3.50
N THR A 284 -7.75 4.98 3.98
CA THR A 284 -8.25 6.35 3.88
C THR A 284 -7.23 7.27 3.25
N ILE A 285 -7.71 8.29 2.57
CA ILE A 285 -6.89 9.33 1.94
C ILE A 285 -6.99 10.60 2.74
N ASN A 286 -5.85 11.23 3.00
CA ASN A 286 -5.75 12.44 3.81
C ASN A 286 -4.96 13.51 3.06
N ILE A 287 -5.38 14.77 3.16
CA ILE A 287 -4.62 15.94 2.70
C ILE A 287 -3.71 16.36 3.85
N THR A 288 -2.41 16.47 3.61
CA THR A 288 -1.45 16.89 4.65
C THR A 288 -1.56 18.38 4.95
N LYS A 289 -1.11 18.81 6.14
CA LYS A 289 -1.04 20.23 6.49
C LYS A 289 -0.18 21.04 5.54
N ASN A 290 0.83 20.44 4.95
CA ASN A 290 1.79 21.09 4.07
C ASN A 290 1.43 21.00 2.59
N CYS A 291 0.27 20.45 2.25
CA CYS A 291 -0.20 20.32 0.87
C CYS A 291 -0.15 21.65 0.12
N LYS A 292 0.56 21.67 -1.01
CA LYS A 292 0.77 22.86 -1.83
C LYS A 292 -0.32 23.02 -2.90
N ASN A 293 -0.83 21.92 -3.42
CA ASN A 293 -1.83 21.88 -4.49
C ASN A 293 -3.17 21.35 -3.96
N LYS A 294 -3.80 22.11 -3.06
CA LYS A 294 -5.03 21.67 -2.39
C LYS A 294 -6.18 21.37 -3.36
N ASP A 295 -6.32 22.18 -4.41
CA ASP A 295 -7.39 21.95 -5.39
C ASP A 295 -7.17 20.62 -6.11
N LEU A 296 -5.95 20.33 -6.56
CA LEU A 296 -5.60 19.04 -7.18
C LEU A 296 -5.73 17.87 -6.21
N ALA A 297 -5.41 18.09 -4.92
CA ALA A 297 -5.62 17.06 -3.88
C ALA A 297 -7.11 16.74 -3.71
N TYR A 298 -8.02 17.72 -3.72
CA TYR A 298 -9.46 17.48 -3.68
C TYR A 298 -9.96 16.72 -4.91
N GLU A 299 -9.46 17.05 -6.12
CA GLU A 299 -9.77 16.30 -7.33
C GLU A 299 -9.31 14.84 -7.20
N TYR A 300 -8.11 14.60 -6.65
CA TYR A 300 -7.64 13.24 -6.43
C TYR A 300 -8.51 12.47 -5.42
N LEU A 301 -8.91 13.08 -4.31
CA LEU A 301 -9.81 12.47 -3.35
C LEU A 301 -11.15 12.09 -3.98
N ASN A 302 -11.74 13.01 -4.76
CA ASN A 302 -13.01 12.77 -5.44
C ASN A 302 -12.89 11.69 -6.52
N TYR A 303 -11.81 11.72 -7.30
CA TYR A 303 -11.51 10.72 -8.33
C TYR A 303 -11.34 9.33 -7.73
N ARG A 304 -10.60 9.21 -6.62
CA ARG A 304 -10.27 7.93 -5.98
C ARG A 304 -11.49 7.17 -5.46
N ILE A 305 -12.56 7.88 -5.16
CA ILE A 305 -13.85 7.30 -4.73
C ILE A 305 -14.95 7.42 -5.79
N SER A 306 -14.59 7.70 -7.05
CA SER A 306 -15.57 7.69 -8.15
C SER A 306 -16.02 6.25 -8.46
N PRO A 307 -17.29 6.05 -8.86
CA PRO A 307 -17.78 4.70 -9.20
C PRO A 307 -17.01 4.09 -10.38
N GLU A 308 -16.60 4.91 -11.36
CA GLU A 308 -15.83 4.46 -12.53
C GLU A 308 -14.47 3.92 -12.13
N LEU A 309 -13.74 4.62 -11.25
CA LEU A 309 -12.44 4.15 -10.81
C LEU A 309 -12.57 2.95 -9.89
N GLN A 310 -13.49 2.99 -8.92
CA GLN A 310 -13.66 1.87 -7.98
C GLN A 310 -14.14 0.59 -8.67
N THR A 311 -14.89 0.69 -9.76
CA THR A 311 -15.19 -0.48 -10.62
C THR A 311 -13.93 -1.09 -11.24
N LYS A 312 -12.97 -0.27 -11.66
CA LYS A 312 -11.69 -0.72 -12.23
C LYS A 312 -10.78 -1.31 -11.15
N THR A 313 -10.56 -0.56 -10.06
CA THR A 313 -9.64 -0.99 -8.99
C THR A 313 -10.17 -2.21 -8.24
N GLY A 314 -11.49 -2.37 -8.14
CA GLY A 314 -12.10 -3.59 -7.62
C GLY A 314 -11.70 -4.83 -8.41
N LYS A 315 -11.64 -4.73 -9.73
CA LYS A 315 -11.25 -5.83 -10.63
C LYS A 315 -9.74 -6.03 -10.71
N ALA A 316 -8.98 -4.93 -10.79
CA ALA A 316 -7.55 -4.96 -11.06
C ALA A 316 -6.70 -5.12 -9.78
N LEU A 317 -7.11 -4.50 -8.68
CA LEU A 317 -6.38 -4.45 -7.42
C LEU A 317 -7.07 -5.23 -6.27
N ASN A 318 -8.23 -5.84 -6.54
CA ASN A 318 -9.06 -6.49 -5.50
C ASN A 318 -9.45 -5.54 -4.35
N GLU A 319 -9.68 -4.26 -4.66
CA GLU A 319 -10.12 -3.26 -3.70
C GLU A 319 -11.65 -3.32 -3.54
N ALA A 320 -12.14 -3.63 -2.34
CA ALA A 320 -13.58 -3.54 -2.09
C ALA A 320 -14.03 -2.08 -2.07
N PRO A 321 -15.03 -1.70 -2.89
CA PRO A 321 -15.42 -0.31 -3.06
C PRO A 321 -16.11 0.26 -1.82
N THR A 322 -15.96 1.57 -1.63
CA THR A 322 -16.68 2.33 -0.61
C THR A 322 -17.83 3.16 -1.17
N ASN A 323 -17.92 3.29 -2.49
CA ASN A 323 -19.00 3.99 -3.17
C ASN A 323 -20.15 3.01 -3.49
N THR A 324 -21.39 3.41 -3.20
CA THR A 324 -22.60 2.59 -3.40
C THR A 324 -23.06 2.49 -4.85
N GLU A 325 -22.49 3.29 -5.76
CA GLU A 325 -22.84 3.31 -7.19
C GLU A 325 -21.90 2.44 -8.05
N VAL A 326 -21.05 1.64 -7.42
CA VAL A 326 -20.17 0.69 -8.11
C VAL A 326 -20.96 -0.54 -8.53
N ASP A 327 -20.81 -0.96 -9.80
CA ASP A 327 -21.46 -2.12 -10.42
C ASP A 327 -20.67 -3.45 -10.23
#